data_3b7988afe8aa7381cb61b7cc03e53aca
#
_entry.id   3b7988afe8aa7381cb61b7cc03e53aca
#
_cell.length_a   1.000
_cell.length_b   1.000
_cell.length_c   1.000
_cell.angle_alpha   90.00
_cell.angle_beta   90.00
_cell.angle_gamma   90.00
#
_symmetry.space_group_name_H-M   'P 1'
#
loop_
_entity.id
_entity.type
_entity.pdbx_description
1 polymer ?
#
loop_
_entity_poly.entity_id
_entity_poly.type
_entity_poly.pdbx_seq_one_letter_code
_entity_poly.pdbx_strand_id
1 'polypeptide(L)'
;TTLFRSTFDLILQKMFEEDLVTIIEKLGLDHEETNDWLIERALEYIRQFYREPIKASEVANVVNISANYFSTIFRQKTGKTFNEYVNLLRVNEARKLLSETSLRVGVIANNVGFHEYKYFVEVFKKFTGMTPTEYRNLYNRELGG
;
A
#
# COMPACT_ATOMS: atom_id res chain seq x y z
N THR A 1 12.30 -13.40 22.15
CA THR A 1 11.96 -12.24 21.31
C THR A 1 13.17 -11.48 20.81
N THR A 2 14.20 -11.27 21.64
CA THR A 2 15.46 -10.62 21.22
C THR A 2 16.26 -11.50 20.25
N LEU A 3 16.28 -12.81 20.46
CA LEU A 3 16.94 -13.78 19.57
C LEU A 3 16.25 -13.86 18.21
N PHE A 4 14.94 -13.78 18.17
CA PHE A 4 14.15 -13.79 16.95
C PHE A 4 14.42 -12.52 16.10
N ARG A 5 14.45 -11.34 16.71
CA ARG A 5 14.83 -10.09 16.04
C ARG A 5 16.25 -10.13 15.49
N SER A 6 17.21 -10.62 16.26
CA SER A 6 18.61 -10.75 15.85
C SER A 6 18.76 -11.70 14.66
N THR A 7 18.02 -12.80 14.61
CA THR A 7 18.02 -13.75 13.50
C THR A 7 17.43 -13.11 12.24
N PHE A 8 16.30 -12.38 12.35
CA PHE A 8 15.73 -11.67 11.23
C PHE A 8 16.62 -10.55 10.72
N ASP A 9 17.26 -9.80 11.60
CA ASP A 9 18.20 -8.73 11.21
C ASP A 9 19.39 -9.30 10.43
N LEU A 10 19.91 -10.45 10.83
CA LEU A 10 20.97 -11.15 10.10
C LEU A 10 20.51 -11.62 8.72
N ILE A 11 19.30 -12.15 8.61
CA ILE A 11 18.71 -12.54 7.33
C ILE A 11 18.59 -11.32 6.43
N LEU A 12 18.06 -10.22 6.93
CA LEU A 12 17.88 -8.98 6.20
C LEU A 12 19.21 -8.40 5.71
N GLN A 13 20.28 -8.47 6.51
CA GLN A 13 21.62 -8.04 6.09
C GLN A 13 22.18 -8.91 4.94
N LYS A 14 22.01 -10.20 5.00
CA LYS A 14 22.49 -11.13 3.97
C LYS A 14 21.72 -11.00 2.65
N MET A 15 20.51 -10.49 2.66
CA MET A 15 19.68 -10.28 1.47
C MET A 15 20.27 -9.27 0.48
N PHE A 16 21.21 -8.44 0.90
CA PHE A 16 21.96 -7.57 -0.02
C PHE A 16 23.02 -8.32 -0.82
N GLU A 17 23.46 -9.49 -0.36
CA GLU A 17 24.55 -10.24 -0.94
C GLU A 17 24.08 -11.52 -1.65
N GLU A 18 22.94 -12.09 -1.28
CA GLU A 18 22.43 -13.34 -1.80
C GLU A 18 20.94 -13.23 -2.17
N ASP A 19 20.50 -14.12 -3.06
CA ASP A 19 19.08 -14.29 -3.37
C ASP A 19 18.31 -14.74 -2.12
N LEU A 20 17.17 -14.14 -1.87
CA LEU A 20 16.31 -14.44 -0.72
C LEU A 20 15.94 -15.93 -0.65
N VAL A 21 15.63 -16.55 -1.78
CA VAL A 21 15.28 -17.98 -1.86
C VAL A 21 16.42 -18.82 -1.36
N THR A 22 17.65 -18.54 -1.80
CA THR A 22 18.87 -19.26 -1.39
C THR A 22 19.08 -19.12 0.12
N ILE A 23 18.91 -17.94 0.68
CA ILE A 23 19.06 -17.68 2.12
C ILE A 23 18.04 -18.50 2.93
N ILE A 24 16.77 -18.47 2.52
CA ILE A 24 15.69 -19.18 3.19
C ILE A 24 15.94 -20.69 3.18
N GLU A 25 16.36 -21.24 2.04
CA GLU A 25 16.72 -22.65 1.90
C GLU A 25 17.89 -23.05 2.82
N LYS A 26 18.95 -22.23 2.86
CA LYS A 26 20.12 -22.46 3.72
C LYS A 26 19.77 -22.42 5.20
N LEU A 27 18.80 -21.61 5.61
CA LEU A 27 18.39 -21.45 7.00
C LEU A 27 17.26 -22.40 7.41
N GLY A 28 16.70 -23.16 6.46
CA GLY A 28 15.58 -24.07 6.72
C GLY A 28 14.29 -23.36 7.12
N LEU A 29 14.14 -22.09 6.72
CA LEU A 29 12.93 -21.30 7.00
C LEU A 29 11.84 -21.61 5.98
N ASP A 30 10.58 -21.47 6.42
CA ASP A 30 9.45 -21.57 5.51
C ASP A 30 9.32 -20.28 4.68
N HIS A 31 9.29 -20.42 3.36
CA HIS A 31 9.07 -19.33 2.41
C HIS A 31 7.77 -18.58 2.67
N GLU A 32 6.71 -19.33 2.93
CA GLU A 32 5.37 -18.74 3.14
C GLU A 32 5.34 -17.87 4.38
N GLU A 33 5.84 -18.37 5.51
CA GLU A 33 5.90 -17.60 6.76
C GLU A 33 6.77 -16.35 6.63
N THR A 34 7.92 -16.49 5.96
CA THR A 34 8.83 -15.35 5.73
C THR A 34 8.18 -14.31 4.83
N ASN A 35 7.52 -14.74 3.76
CA ASN A 35 6.83 -13.83 2.85
C ASN A 35 5.66 -13.14 3.54
N ASP A 36 4.89 -13.84 4.35
CA ASP A 36 3.80 -13.26 5.12
C ASP A 36 4.32 -12.16 6.06
N TRP A 37 5.41 -12.43 6.75
CA TRP A 37 6.03 -11.45 7.65
C TRP A 37 6.54 -10.22 6.88
N LEU A 38 7.21 -10.41 5.74
CA LEU A 38 7.70 -9.33 4.89
C LEU A 38 6.55 -8.45 4.39
N ILE A 39 5.47 -9.07 3.94
CA ILE A 39 4.29 -8.34 3.45
C ILE A 39 3.58 -7.61 4.58
N GLU A 40 3.44 -8.20 5.75
CA GLU A 40 2.86 -7.51 6.91
C GLU A 40 3.65 -6.25 7.27
N ARG A 41 4.97 -6.31 7.28
CA ARG A 41 5.81 -5.13 7.49
C ARG A 41 5.65 -4.08 6.40
N ALA A 42 5.58 -4.52 5.15
CA ALA A 42 5.34 -3.62 4.02
C ALA A 42 3.97 -2.94 4.14
N LEU A 43 2.93 -3.67 4.51
CA LEU A 43 1.59 -3.13 4.70
C LEU A 43 1.53 -2.10 5.84
N GLU A 44 2.22 -2.35 6.94
CA GLU A 44 2.34 -1.37 8.03
C GLU A 44 2.94 -0.05 7.53
N TYR A 45 4.04 -0.14 6.78
CA TYR A 45 4.68 1.04 6.19
C TYR A 45 3.73 1.77 5.23
N ILE A 46 3.06 1.04 4.36
CA ILE A 46 2.12 1.61 3.39
C ILE A 46 0.96 2.30 4.11
N ARG A 47 0.36 1.68 5.13
CA ARG A 47 -0.73 2.29 5.90
C ARG A 47 -0.30 3.58 6.59
N GLN A 48 0.94 3.66 7.01
CA GLN A 48 1.47 4.86 7.65
C GLN A 48 1.76 5.98 6.66
N PHE A 49 2.23 5.65 5.45
CA PHE A 49 2.80 6.61 4.50
C PHE A 49 2.05 6.73 3.16
N TYR A 50 0.88 6.11 2.99
CA TYR A 50 0.18 6.12 1.69
C TYR A 50 -0.22 7.52 1.22
N ARG A 51 -0.33 8.50 2.11
CA ARG A 51 -0.61 9.90 1.76
C ARG A 51 0.61 10.62 1.18
N GLU A 52 1.79 10.05 1.39
CA GLU A 52 3.04 10.56 0.85
C GLU A 52 3.34 9.93 -0.53
N PRO A 53 4.24 10.53 -1.32
CA PRO A 53 4.67 9.95 -2.59
C PRO A 53 5.61 8.77 -2.34
N ILE A 54 5.05 7.57 -2.13
CA ILE A 54 5.79 6.34 -1.90
C ILE A 54 5.90 5.50 -3.17
N LYS A 55 7.03 4.80 -3.32
CA LYS A 55 7.30 3.90 -4.44
C LYS A 55 7.51 2.48 -3.96
N ALA A 56 7.17 1.51 -4.80
CA ALA A 56 7.40 0.10 -4.50
C ALA A 56 8.87 -0.20 -4.15
N SER A 57 9.82 0.44 -4.84
CA SER A 57 11.25 0.29 -4.56
C SER A 57 11.65 0.76 -3.17
N GLU A 58 11.03 1.84 -2.68
CA GLU A 58 11.28 2.35 -1.33
C GLU A 58 10.77 1.35 -0.27
N VAL A 59 9.57 0.82 -0.47
CA VAL A 59 8.99 -0.17 0.45
C VAL A 59 9.80 -1.47 0.43
N ALA A 60 10.24 -1.91 -0.74
CA ALA A 60 11.14 -3.06 -0.86
C ALA A 60 12.42 -2.86 -0.06
N ASN A 61 13.02 -1.66 -0.12
CA ASN A 61 14.19 -1.32 0.68
C ASN A 61 13.92 -1.34 2.19
N VAL A 62 12.74 -0.91 2.63
CA VAL A 62 12.34 -0.95 4.05
C VAL A 62 12.34 -2.39 4.57
N VAL A 63 11.92 -3.34 3.77
CA VAL A 63 11.91 -4.77 4.12
C VAL A 63 13.15 -5.53 3.60
N ASN A 64 14.13 -4.82 3.03
CA ASN A 64 15.43 -5.33 2.56
C ASN A 64 15.35 -6.46 1.53
N ILE A 65 14.47 -6.31 0.55
CA ILE A 65 14.37 -7.23 -0.59
C ILE A 65 14.45 -6.44 -1.90
N SER A 66 14.68 -7.14 -3.02
CA SER A 66 14.66 -6.51 -4.32
C SER A 66 13.26 -6.02 -4.70
N ALA A 67 13.18 -4.98 -5.51
CA ALA A 67 11.91 -4.46 -6.01
C ALA A 67 11.13 -5.51 -6.80
N ASN A 68 11.81 -6.33 -7.59
CA ASN A 68 11.18 -7.41 -8.36
C ASN A 68 10.58 -8.49 -7.46
N TYR A 69 11.32 -8.93 -6.47
CA TYR A 69 10.82 -9.92 -5.52
C TYR A 69 9.65 -9.38 -4.71
N PHE A 70 9.77 -8.15 -4.22
CA PHE A 70 8.70 -7.46 -3.51
C PHE A 70 7.41 -7.42 -4.35
N SER A 71 7.49 -6.98 -5.60
CA SER A 71 6.32 -6.89 -6.48
C SER A 71 5.64 -8.24 -6.67
N THR A 72 6.43 -9.31 -6.81
CA THR A 72 5.91 -10.67 -6.97
C THR A 72 5.17 -11.14 -5.72
N ILE A 73 5.81 -11.09 -4.56
CA ILE A 73 5.18 -11.57 -3.32
C ILE A 73 4.03 -10.68 -2.87
N PHE A 74 4.12 -9.37 -3.11
CA PHE A 74 3.04 -8.44 -2.77
C PHE A 74 1.77 -8.79 -3.53
N ARG A 75 1.87 -9.00 -4.84
CA ARG A 75 0.73 -9.40 -5.67
C ARG A 75 0.18 -10.78 -5.28
N GLN A 76 1.05 -11.73 -4.97
CA GLN A 76 0.63 -13.06 -4.53
C GLN A 76 -0.14 -13.01 -3.20
N LYS A 77 0.30 -12.20 -2.26
CA LYS A 77 -0.29 -12.13 -0.91
C LYS A 77 -1.50 -11.20 -0.80
N THR A 78 -1.52 -10.10 -1.54
CA THR A 78 -2.60 -9.10 -1.47
C THR A 78 -3.61 -9.22 -2.61
N GLY A 79 -3.28 -9.92 -3.70
CA GLY A 79 -4.08 -9.97 -4.91
C GLY A 79 -4.03 -8.69 -5.75
N LYS A 80 -3.21 -7.71 -5.37
CA LYS A 80 -3.12 -6.40 -6.01
C LYS A 80 -1.67 -6.01 -6.25
N THR A 81 -1.44 -5.17 -7.27
CA THR A 81 -0.14 -4.51 -7.39
C THR A 81 0.04 -3.48 -6.28
N PHE A 82 1.26 -3.08 -6.03
CA PHE A 82 1.56 -2.03 -5.06
C PHE A 82 0.77 -0.74 -5.35
N ASN A 83 0.78 -0.29 -6.60
CA ASN A 83 0.08 0.94 -7.00
C ASN A 83 -1.44 0.82 -6.82
N GLU A 84 -2.03 -0.31 -7.19
CA GLU A 84 -3.45 -0.58 -6.97
C GLU A 84 -3.80 -0.53 -5.48
N TYR A 85 -2.97 -1.11 -4.64
CA TYR A 85 -3.20 -1.14 -3.19
C TYR A 85 -3.11 0.27 -2.57
N VAL A 86 -2.09 1.04 -2.93
CA VAL A 86 -1.93 2.43 -2.45
C VAL A 86 -3.11 3.28 -2.91
N ASN A 87 -3.50 3.15 -4.18
CA ASN A 87 -4.64 3.88 -4.72
C ASN A 87 -5.94 3.49 -4.01
N LEU A 88 -6.12 2.22 -3.67
CA LEU A 88 -7.29 1.76 -2.91
C LEU A 88 -7.36 2.44 -1.53
N LEU A 89 -6.27 2.53 -0.80
CA LEU A 89 -6.23 3.21 0.49
C LEU A 89 -6.56 4.69 0.36
N ARG A 90 -5.99 5.36 -0.64
CA ARG A 90 -6.24 6.78 -0.93
C ARG A 90 -7.70 7.03 -1.30
N VAL A 91 -8.28 6.19 -2.15
CA VAL A 91 -9.68 6.30 -2.54
C VAL A 91 -10.62 6.05 -1.37
N ASN A 92 -10.34 5.07 -0.53
CA ASN A 92 -11.17 4.80 0.66
C ASN A 92 -11.17 5.98 1.63
N GLU A 93 -10.03 6.61 1.86
CA GLU A 93 -9.96 7.82 2.69
C GLU A 93 -10.68 8.99 2.00
N ALA A 94 -10.55 9.15 0.68
CA ALA A 94 -11.26 10.17 -0.07
C ALA A 94 -12.79 10.01 0.03
N ARG A 95 -13.29 8.78 -0.07
CA ARG A 95 -14.72 8.47 0.11
C ARG A 95 -15.22 8.94 1.46
N LYS A 96 -14.46 8.67 2.51
CA LYS A 96 -14.76 9.09 3.88
C LYS A 96 -14.82 10.62 3.99
N LEU A 97 -13.80 11.31 3.46
CA LEU A 97 -13.75 12.77 3.51
C LEU A 97 -14.85 13.42 2.66
N LEU A 98 -15.21 12.84 1.51
CA LEU A 98 -16.30 13.31 0.68
C LEU A 98 -17.66 13.25 1.38
N SER A 99 -17.89 12.19 2.17
CA SER A 99 -19.15 11.97 2.87
C SER A 99 -19.23 12.70 4.22
N GLU A 100 -18.11 12.85 4.92
CA GLU A 100 -18.06 13.37 6.29
C GLU A 100 -17.69 14.85 6.39
N THR A 101 -17.15 15.44 5.32
CA THR A 101 -16.68 16.83 5.34
C THR A 101 -17.21 17.64 4.17
N SER A 102 -17.13 18.96 4.27
CA SER A 102 -17.42 19.91 3.19
C SER A 102 -16.17 20.38 2.44
N LEU A 103 -15.03 19.72 2.66
CA LEU A 103 -13.79 20.05 1.98
C LEU A 103 -13.95 19.97 0.46
N ARG A 104 -13.31 20.89 -0.26
CA ARG A 104 -13.30 20.86 -1.73
C ARG A 104 -12.65 19.58 -2.24
N VAL A 105 -13.18 19.04 -3.33
CA VAL A 105 -12.70 17.77 -3.92
C VAL A 105 -11.20 17.83 -4.22
N GLY A 106 -10.69 18.95 -4.75
CA GLY A 106 -9.25 19.13 -4.99
C GLY A 106 -8.39 19.10 -3.72
N VAL A 107 -8.91 19.64 -2.63
CA VAL A 107 -8.25 19.58 -1.31
C VAL A 107 -8.21 18.14 -0.81
N ILE A 108 -9.31 17.42 -0.93
CA ILE A 108 -9.38 16.00 -0.56
C ILE A 108 -8.36 15.18 -1.36
N ALA A 109 -8.33 15.38 -2.69
CA ALA A 109 -7.39 14.68 -3.56
C ALA A 109 -5.94 14.84 -3.07
N ASN A 110 -5.55 16.07 -2.77
CA ASN A 110 -4.22 16.39 -2.29
C ASN A 110 -3.94 15.77 -0.90
N ASN A 111 -4.91 15.87 0.01
CA ASN A 111 -4.77 15.36 1.38
C ASN A 111 -4.58 13.84 1.43
N VAL A 112 -5.20 13.10 0.52
CA VAL A 112 -5.08 11.64 0.48
C VAL A 112 -3.88 11.14 -0.33
N GLY A 113 -3.13 12.04 -0.99
CA GLY A 113 -1.89 11.71 -1.66
C GLY A 113 -1.90 11.79 -3.19
N PHE A 114 -2.96 12.30 -3.81
CA PHE A 114 -2.99 12.52 -5.26
C PHE A 114 -2.56 13.95 -5.57
N HIS A 115 -1.41 14.09 -6.24
CA HIS A 115 -0.88 15.41 -6.61
C HIS A 115 -1.43 15.92 -7.94
N GLU A 116 -2.05 15.05 -8.74
CA GLU A 116 -2.67 15.39 -10.01
C GLU A 116 -4.18 15.11 -9.94
N TYR A 117 -4.97 16.16 -10.05
CA TYR A 117 -6.42 16.09 -9.89
C TYR A 117 -7.09 15.17 -10.93
N LYS A 118 -6.67 15.28 -12.19
CA LYS A 118 -7.21 14.44 -13.27
C LYS A 118 -6.98 12.95 -13.00
N TYR A 119 -5.80 12.59 -12.55
CA TYR A 119 -5.48 11.22 -12.17
C TYR A 119 -6.33 10.74 -11.00
N PHE A 120 -6.52 11.58 -9.99
CA PHE A 120 -7.42 11.28 -8.87
C PHE A 120 -8.83 10.93 -9.35
N VAL A 121 -9.41 11.76 -10.21
CA VAL A 121 -10.77 11.53 -10.75
C VAL A 121 -10.85 10.21 -11.50
N GLU A 122 -9.87 9.89 -12.33
CA GLU A 122 -9.82 8.64 -13.09
C GLU A 122 -9.74 7.42 -12.16
N VAL A 123 -8.85 7.48 -11.18
CA VAL A 123 -8.67 6.37 -10.20
C VAL A 123 -9.92 6.21 -9.34
N PHE A 124 -10.46 7.29 -8.83
CA PHE A 124 -11.68 7.26 -8.01
C PHE A 124 -12.85 6.66 -8.78
N LYS A 125 -13.04 7.05 -10.03
CA LYS A 125 -14.10 6.50 -10.90
C LYS A 125 -13.87 5.03 -11.18
N LYS A 126 -12.62 4.60 -11.37
CA LYS A 126 -12.27 3.20 -11.57
C LYS A 126 -12.66 2.33 -10.39
N PHE A 127 -12.43 2.80 -9.16
CA PHE A 127 -12.73 2.04 -7.95
C PHE A 127 -14.20 2.12 -7.50
N THR A 128 -14.87 3.23 -7.74
CA THR A 128 -16.23 3.48 -7.22
C THR A 128 -17.32 3.46 -8.28
N GLY A 129 -16.97 3.55 -9.56
CA GLY A 129 -17.93 3.66 -10.66
C GLY A 129 -18.46 5.06 -10.88
N MET A 130 -18.08 6.05 -10.08
CA MET A 130 -18.55 7.44 -10.21
C MET A 130 -17.44 8.44 -9.91
N THR A 131 -17.62 9.69 -10.35
CA THR A 131 -16.68 10.76 -10.03
C THR A 131 -16.80 11.15 -8.54
N PRO A 132 -15.77 11.80 -7.98
CA PRO A 132 -15.84 12.26 -6.58
C PRO A 132 -17.03 13.20 -6.33
N THR A 133 -17.34 14.09 -7.26
CA THR A 133 -18.48 15.00 -7.15
C THR A 133 -19.82 14.27 -7.20
N GLU A 134 -19.98 13.31 -8.10
CA GLU A 134 -21.16 12.44 -8.16
C GLU A 134 -21.34 11.67 -6.87
N TYR A 135 -20.26 11.13 -6.33
CA TYR A 135 -20.26 10.39 -5.07
C TYR A 135 -20.74 11.26 -3.91
N ARG A 136 -20.20 12.47 -3.76
CA ARG A 136 -20.62 13.40 -2.73
C ARG A 136 -22.09 13.77 -2.88
N ASN A 137 -22.54 14.08 -4.09
CA ASN A 137 -23.94 14.46 -4.35
C ASN A 137 -24.92 13.33 -4.02
N LEU A 138 -24.55 12.11 -4.35
CA LEU A 138 -25.37 10.94 -4.00
C LEU A 138 -25.49 10.79 -2.48
N TYR A 139 -24.41 10.91 -1.75
CA TYR A 139 -24.38 10.80 -0.29
C TYR A 139 -25.19 11.90 0.38
N ASN A 140 -25.08 13.14 -0.11
CA ASN A 140 -25.83 14.27 0.42
C ASN A 140 -27.35 14.13 0.20
N ARG A 141 -27.77 13.49 -0.90
CA ARG A 141 -29.20 13.23 -1.15
C ARG A 141 -29.75 12.17 -0.20
N GLU A 142 -29.00 11.14 0.11
CA GLU A 142 -29.41 10.10 1.05
C GLU A 142 -29.56 10.62 2.48
N LEU A 143 -28.72 11.58 2.89
CA LEU A 143 -28.80 12.19 4.22
C LEU A 143 -29.80 13.34 4.30
N GLY A 144 -30.17 13.97 3.18
CA GLY A 144 -31.12 15.07 3.10
C GLY A 144 -32.59 14.66 2.86
N GLY A 145 -32.79 13.40 2.65
CA GLY A 145 -34.12 12.79 2.50
C GLY A 145 -34.59 12.16 3.80
#